data_17cdf212ac08eba6c895a3193aae62c3
#
_entry.id   17cdf212ac08eba6c895a3193aae62c3
#
_cell.length_a   1.000
_cell.length_b   1.000
_cell.length_c   1.000
_cell.angle_alpha   90.00
_cell.angle_beta   90.00
_cell.angle_gamma   90.00
#
_symmetry.space_group_name_H-M   'P 1'
#
loop_
_entity.id
_entity.type
_entity.pdbx_description
1 polymer ?
#
loop_
_entity_poly.entity_id
_entity_poly.type
_entity_poly.pdbx_seq_one_letter_code
_entity_poly.pdbx_strand_id
1 'polypeptide(L)'
;MKKIITTLAFTIISTVALANSGKFNASGMGSWEMNIMNAGNGNMAITYDGNAGLADKDPNSIFDKSTMNCVGGLTLVGGKFEDETGMCTFYLADGEKVFINYKGKGTGGQGGSGTFVKS
;
A
#
# COMPACT_ATOMS: atom_id res chain seq x y z
N MET A 1 -9.34 -13.86 16.22
CA MET A 1 -9.03 -12.99 15.05
C MET A 1 -10.29 -12.76 14.23
N LYS A 2 -10.49 -11.53 13.83
CA LYS A 2 -11.62 -11.16 12.98
C LYS A 2 -11.09 -10.87 11.57
N LYS A 3 -11.64 -11.55 10.58
CA LYS A 3 -11.32 -11.34 9.17
C LYS A 3 -12.27 -10.30 8.60
N ILE A 4 -11.75 -9.28 7.98
CA ILE A 4 -12.54 -8.21 7.33
C ILE A 4 -12.10 -8.14 5.88
N ILE A 5 -13.06 -8.21 4.98
CA ILE A 5 -12.86 -7.99 3.55
C ILE A 5 -13.39 -6.59 3.25
N THR A 6 -12.55 -5.74 2.75
CA THR A 6 -12.92 -4.37 2.39
C THR A 6 -12.52 -4.06 0.96
N THR A 7 -13.32 -3.22 0.33
CA THR A 7 -12.93 -2.56 -0.93
C THR A 7 -12.56 -1.13 -0.60
N LEU A 8 -11.35 -0.74 -0.95
CA LEU A 8 -10.79 0.55 -0.59
C LEU A 8 -10.33 1.30 -1.83
N ALA A 9 -10.70 2.57 -1.91
CA ALA A 9 -10.12 3.52 -2.86
C ALA A 9 -8.99 4.28 -2.16
N PHE A 10 -7.85 4.44 -2.83
CA PHE A 10 -6.70 5.14 -2.27
C PHE A 10 -5.95 5.93 -3.33
N THR A 11 -5.23 6.95 -2.88
CA THR A 11 -4.35 7.75 -3.72
C THR A 11 -2.93 7.60 -3.21
N ILE A 12 -2.03 7.21 -4.10
CA ILE A 12 -0.62 7.08 -3.80
C ILE A 12 0.10 8.27 -4.43
N ILE A 13 0.72 9.08 -3.58
CA ILE A 13 1.64 10.13 -4.00
C ILE A 13 2.97 9.76 -3.38
N SER A 14 3.91 9.29 -4.19
CA SER A 14 5.22 8.92 -3.68
C SER A 14 6.35 9.46 -4.55
N THR A 15 7.47 9.72 -3.91
CA THR A 15 8.73 10.00 -4.57
C THR A 15 9.57 8.74 -4.46
N VAL A 16 9.80 8.09 -5.58
CA VAL A 16 10.62 6.88 -5.62
C VAL A 16 12.06 7.27 -5.89
N ALA A 17 12.94 7.02 -4.92
CA ALA A 17 14.37 7.11 -5.12
C ALA A 17 14.86 5.84 -5.83
N LEU A 18 14.67 5.77 -7.12
CA LEU A 18 15.36 4.82 -8.00
C LEU A 18 16.63 5.49 -8.51
N ALA A 19 17.55 4.72 -9.14
CA ALA A 19 18.68 5.29 -9.89
C ALA A 19 18.23 6.35 -10.92
N ASN A 20 16.94 6.38 -11.24
CA ASN A 20 16.21 7.47 -11.85
C ASN A 20 15.04 7.81 -10.93
N SER A 21 15.22 8.82 -10.06
CA SER A 21 14.16 9.29 -9.19
C SER A 21 13.02 9.90 -10.01
N GLY A 22 11.83 9.38 -9.83
CA GLY A 22 10.62 9.88 -10.48
C GLY A 22 9.52 10.12 -9.46
N LYS A 23 8.57 10.98 -9.81
CA LYS A 23 7.32 11.16 -9.08
C LYS A 23 6.21 10.51 -9.86
N PHE A 24 5.31 9.82 -9.18
CA PHE A 24 4.07 9.36 -9.78
C PHE A 24 2.88 9.78 -8.92
N ASN A 25 1.74 9.92 -9.54
CA ASN A 25 0.50 10.27 -8.87
C ASN A 25 -0.60 9.35 -9.39
N ALA A 26 -0.73 8.23 -8.73
CA ALA A 26 -1.70 7.22 -9.09
C ALA A 26 -2.80 7.11 -8.03
N SER A 27 -4.00 6.79 -8.47
CA SER A 27 -5.10 6.37 -7.63
C SER A 27 -5.54 4.98 -8.03
N GLY A 28 -6.05 4.22 -7.06
CA GLY A 28 -6.45 2.86 -7.31
C GLY A 28 -7.66 2.44 -6.51
N MET A 29 -8.25 1.34 -6.96
CA MET A 29 -9.32 0.64 -6.27
C MET A 29 -8.96 -0.84 -6.21
N GLY A 30 -9.25 -1.44 -5.08
CA GLY A 30 -8.93 -2.84 -4.88
C GLY A 30 -9.70 -3.51 -3.77
N SER A 31 -9.45 -4.79 -3.63
CA SER A 31 -10.01 -5.64 -2.57
C SER A 31 -8.90 -6.05 -1.62
N TRP A 32 -9.18 -5.94 -0.33
CA TRP A 32 -8.23 -6.23 0.74
C TRP A 32 -8.85 -7.16 1.77
N GLU A 33 -8.11 -8.18 2.15
CA GLU A 33 -8.39 -8.99 3.33
C GLU A 33 -7.54 -8.51 4.50
N MET A 34 -8.18 -8.29 5.63
CA MET A 34 -7.48 -7.88 6.85
C MET A 34 -7.74 -8.89 7.97
N ASN A 35 -6.67 -9.27 8.67
CA ASN A 35 -6.76 -9.99 9.92
C ASN A 35 -6.40 -9.03 11.05
N ILE A 36 -7.30 -8.88 11.99
CA ILE A 36 -7.15 -7.94 13.11
C ILE A 36 -7.09 -8.73 14.40
N MET A 37 -6.04 -8.50 15.17
CA MET A 37 -5.87 -9.01 16.51
C MET A 37 -5.92 -7.84 17.50
N ASN A 38 -6.88 -7.85 18.40
CA ASN A 38 -6.98 -6.87 19.47
C ASN A 38 -5.92 -7.16 20.55
N ALA A 39 -5.15 -6.14 20.92
CA ALA A 39 -4.12 -6.20 21.92
C ALA A 39 -4.48 -5.46 23.24
N GLY A 40 -5.75 -5.06 23.38
CA GLY A 40 -6.24 -4.32 24.54
C GLY A 40 -6.02 -2.80 24.42
N ASN A 41 -6.79 -2.04 25.20
CA ASN A 41 -6.71 -0.57 25.25
C ASN A 41 -6.85 0.13 23.87
N GLY A 42 -7.58 -0.49 22.94
CA GLY A 42 -7.72 0.04 21.59
C GLY A 42 -6.52 -0.20 20.68
N ASN A 43 -5.50 -0.90 21.16
CA ASN A 43 -4.35 -1.29 20.33
C ASN A 43 -4.68 -2.53 19.50
N MET A 44 -4.13 -2.61 18.31
CA MET A 44 -4.38 -3.70 17.36
C MET A 44 -3.13 -4.06 16.60
N ALA A 45 -2.97 -5.34 16.29
CA ALA A 45 -2.08 -5.79 15.23
C ALA A 45 -2.93 -6.13 13.99
N ILE A 46 -2.51 -5.66 12.84
CA ILE A 46 -3.24 -5.82 11.58
C ILE A 46 -2.29 -6.40 10.54
N THR A 47 -2.69 -7.49 9.93
CA THR A 47 -2.07 -7.97 8.70
C THR A 47 -3.08 -7.85 7.56
N TYR A 48 -2.59 -7.59 6.37
CA TYR A 48 -3.45 -7.46 5.21
C TYR A 48 -2.79 -8.01 3.96
N ASP A 49 -3.62 -8.47 3.06
CA ASP A 49 -3.24 -8.79 1.69
C ASP A 49 -4.35 -8.34 0.75
N GLY A 50 -3.98 -8.02 -0.48
CA GLY A 50 -4.96 -7.56 -1.44
C GLY A 50 -4.37 -7.19 -2.78
N ASN A 51 -5.26 -6.78 -3.65
CA ASN A 51 -4.92 -6.35 -4.98
C ASN A 51 -5.69 -5.08 -5.36
N ALA A 52 -5.10 -4.31 -6.25
CA ALA A 52 -5.72 -3.10 -6.77
C ALA A 52 -5.32 -2.83 -8.22
N GLY A 53 -6.20 -2.17 -8.94
CA GLY A 53 -5.87 -1.55 -10.22
C GLY A 53 -5.50 -0.09 -10.01
N LEU A 54 -4.52 0.39 -10.74
CA LEU A 54 -4.00 1.76 -10.66
C LEU A 54 -4.22 2.53 -11.96
N ALA A 55 -4.52 3.81 -11.81
CA ALA A 55 -4.52 4.79 -12.88
C ALA A 55 -3.67 5.99 -12.45
N ASP A 56 -2.72 6.38 -13.27
CA ASP A 56 -1.91 7.58 -13.07
C ASP A 56 -2.50 8.77 -13.82
N LYS A 57 -2.34 9.97 -13.28
CA LYS A 57 -2.71 11.21 -13.98
C LYS A 57 -1.83 11.46 -15.19
N ASP A 58 -0.60 10.97 -15.17
CA ASP A 58 0.31 10.99 -16.31
C ASP A 58 0.12 9.68 -17.10
N PRO A 59 -0.43 9.73 -18.33
CA PRO A 59 -0.63 8.53 -19.14
C PRO A 59 0.69 7.90 -19.62
N ASN A 60 1.83 8.58 -19.47
CA ASN A 60 3.15 8.05 -19.79
C ASN A 60 3.84 7.41 -18.56
N SER A 61 3.22 7.47 -17.41
CA SER A 61 3.72 6.78 -16.21
C SER A 61 3.71 5.28 -16.41
N ILE A 62 4.79 4.61 -16.01
CA ILE A 62 4.85 3.14 -16.02
C ILE A 62 3.79 2.49 -15.13
N PHE A 63 3.25 3.21 -14.18
CA PHE A 63 2.22 2.73 -13.25
C PHE A 63 0.80 2.95 -13.74
N ASP A 64 0.61 3.71 -14.86
CA ASP A 64 -0.72 3.84 -15.44
C ASP A 64 -1.21 2.50 -15.99
N LYS A 65 -2.45 2.16 -15.71
CA LYS A 65 -3.07 0.88 -16.08
C LYS A 65 -2.33 -0.35 -15.56
N SER A 66 -1.64 -0.21 -14.44
CA SER A 66 -1.02 -1.33 -13.74
C SER A 66 -1.99 -1.96 -12.74
N THR A 67 -1.67 -3.17 -12.33
CA THR A 67 -2.29 -3.81 -11.17
C THR A 67 -1.22 -4.13 -10.14
N MET A 68 -1.60 -4.25 -8.87
CA MET A 68 -0.68 -4.62 -7.82
C MET A 68 -1.28 -5.66 -6.89
N ASN A 69 -0.42 -6.52 -6.36
CA ASN A 69 -0.70 -7.38 -5.23
C ASN A 69 0.24 -6.97 -4.09
N CYS A 70 -0.30 -6.76 -2.91
CA CYS A 70 0.46 -6.39 -1.73
C CYS A 70 0.14 -7.29 -0.55
N VAL A 71 1.15 -7.53 0.27
CA VAL A 71 1.03 -8.17 1.57
C VAL A 71 1.80 -7.34 2.58
N GLY A 72 1.19 -7.06 3.71
CA GLY A 72 1.83 -6.24 4.73
C GLY A 72 1.14 -6.30 6.08
N GLY A 73 1.61 -5.45 6.97
CA GLY A 73 1.03 -5.33 8.29
C GLY A 73 1.53 -4.11 9.04
N LEU A 74 0.85 -3.84 10.14
CA LEU A 74 1.14 -2.72 11.04
C LEU A 74 0.60 -3.01 12.44
N THR A 75 1.09 -2.25 13.42
CA THR A 75 0.47 -2.17 14.73
C THR A 75 -0.12 -0.78 14.96
N LEU A 76 -1.36 -0.74 15.41
CA LEU A 76 -2.01 0.48 15.85
C LEU A 76 -1.84 0.62 17.36
N VAL A 77 -1.21 1.70 17.78
CA VAL A 77 -1.04 2.05 19.21
C VAL A 77 -1.52 3.48 19.39
N GLY A 78 -2.55 3.65 20.21
CA GLY A 78 -3.17 4.96 20.38
C GLY A 78 -3.76 5.54 19.09
N GLY A 79 -4.21 4.70 18.18
CA GLY A 79 -4.76 5.10 16.88
C GLY A 79 -3.71 5.45 15.82
N LYS A 80 -2.41 5.33 16.12
CA LYS A 80 -1.31 5.62 15.20
C LYS A 80 -0.52 4.37 14.87
N PHE A 81 0.11 4.37 13.71
CA PHE A 81 1.08 3.34 13.31
C PHE A 81 2.37 3.99 12.82
N GLU A 82 3.50 3.40 13.19
CA GLU A 82 4.85 3.87 12.88
C GLU A 82 5.67 2.80 12.14
N ASP A 83 5.13 1.60 12.06
CA ASP A 83 5.84 0.38 11.70
C ASP A 83 5.18 -0.38 10.54
N GLU A 84 4.34 0.26 9.76
CA GLU A 84 3.78 -0.40 8.58
C GLU A 84 4.90 -0.87 7.67
N THR A 85 4.83 -2.13 7.27
CA THR A 85 5.78 -2.72 6.33
C THR A 85 5.09 -3.74 5.45
N GLY A 86 5.58 -3.87 4.24
CA GLY A 86 5.05 -4.85 3.31
C GLY A 86 5.79 -4.89 2.00
N MET A 87 5.28 -5.72 1.12
CA MET A 87 5.78 -5.94 -0.22
C MET A 87 4.65 -5.89 -1.23
N CYS A 88 4.92 -5.31 -2.39
CA CYS A 88 4.02 -5.30 -3.53
C CYS A 88 4.70 -5.83 -4.78
N THR A 89 3.94 -6.57 -5.57
CA THR A 89 4.28 -6.84 -6.97
C THR A 89 3.36 -6.02 -7.84
N PHE A 90 3.95 -5.17 -8.67
CA PHE A 90 3.24 -4.42 -9.69
C PHE A 90 3.35 -5.16 -11.03
N TYR A 91 2.23 -5.31 -11.69
CA TYR A 91 2.13 -5.85 -13.04
C TYR A 91 1.83 -4.67 -13.95
N LEU A 92 2.83 -4.26 -14.72
CA LEU A 92 2.75 -3.09 -15.59
C LEU A 92 1.95 -3.38 -16.86
N ALA A 93 1.47 -2.33 -17.51
CA ALA A 93 0.68 -2.46 -18.74
C ALA A 93 1.43 -3.13 -19.89
N ASP A 94 2.76 -3.04 -19.93
CA ASP A 94 3.63 -3.70 -20.91
C ASP A 94 3.95 -5.18 -20.59
N GLY A 95 3.45 -5.69 -19.48
CA GLY A 95 3.66 -7.07 -19.01
C GLY A 95 4.88 -7.26 -18.11
N GLU A 96 5.66 -6.22 -17.85
CA GLU A 96 6.75 -6.29 -16.90
C GLU A 96 6.26 -6.32 -15.45
N LYS A 97 7.10 -6.81 -14.55
CA LYS A 97 6.84 -6.85 -13.11
C LYS A 97 7.84 -5.99 -12.36
N VAL A 98 7.34 -5.26 -11.40
CA VAL A 98 8.18 -4.48 -10.47
C VAL A 98 7.88 -4.92 -9.05
N PHE A 99 8.93 -5.25 -8.31
CA PHE A 99 8.84 -5.65 -6.91
C PHE A 99 9.24 -4.48 -6.02
N ILE A 100 8.41 -4.17 -5.05
CA ILE A 100 8.59 -3.01 -4.17
C ILE A 100 8.43 -3.43 -2.72
N ASN A 101 9.36 -2.99 -1.89
CA ASN A 101 9.23 -2.99 -0.44
C ASN A 101 8.75 -1.62 0.00
N TYR A 102 7.84 -1.56 0.96
CA TYR A 102 7.38 -0.29 1.50
C TYR A 102 7.41 -0.29 3.03
N LYS A 103 7.56 0.91 3.56
CA LYS A 103 7.41 1.23 4.98
C LYS A 103 6.55 2.47 5.11
N GLY A 104 5.70 2.50 6.11
CA GLY A 104 4.78 3.59 6.31
C GLY A 104 4.51 3.91 7.78
N LYS A 105 3.94 5.07 7.98
CA LYS A 105 3.44 5.56 9.26
C LYS A 105 2.21 6.43 9.04
N GLY A 106 1.37 6.55 10.04
CA GLY A 106 0.17 7.36 9.91
C GLY A 106 -0.79 7.21 11.07
N THR A 107 -2.03 7.60 10.81
CA THR A 107 -3.14 7.50 11.75
C THR A 107 -4.23 6.63 11.16
N GLY A 108 -4.71 5.69 11.94
CA GLY A 108 -5.76 4.76 11.53
C GLY A 108 -7.01 5.49 11.05
N GLY A 109 -7.51 5.11 9.88
CA GLY A 109 -8.67 5.73 9.25
C GLY A 109 -8.43 7.08 8.58
N GLN A 110 -7.23 7.67 8.70
CA GLN A 110 -6.90 8.97 8.12
C GLN A 110 -5.79 8.90 7.06
N GLY A 111 -5.18 7.73 6.91
CA GLY A 111 -4.10 7.53 5.97
C GLY A 111 -2.71 7.76 6.58
N GLY A 112 -1.70 7.70 5.74
CA GLY A 112 -0.31 7.78 6.16
C GLY A 112 0.62 8.24 5.06
N SER A 113 1.88 8.21 5.36
CA SER A 113 2.99 8.47 4.45
C SER A 113 4.02 7.35 4.56
N GLY A 114 4.78 7.15 3.51
CA GLY A 114 5.77 6.09 3.53
C GLY A 114 6.80 6.20 2.42
N THR A 115 7.67 5.21 2.37
CA THR A 115 8.70 5.07 1.36
C THR A 115 8.56 3.76 0.64
N PHE A 116 8.82 3.78 -0.66
CA PHE A 116 8.87 2.60 -1.52
C PHE A 116 10.29 2.43 -2.02
N VAL A 117 10.78 1.20 -1.98
CA VAL A 117 12.10 0.84 -2.49
C VAL A 117 11.94 -0.35 -3.42
N LYS A 118 12.42 -0.20 -4.65
CA LYS A 118 12.49 -1.31 -5.60
C LYS A 118 13.46 -2.36 -5.06
N SER A 119 12.98 -3.56 -4.99
CA SER A 119 13.80 -4.71 -4.60
C SER A 119 14.36 -5.46 -5.80
#